data_34a7e4257ce606f98de34f1e8973fd77
#
_entry.id   34a7e4257ce606f98de34f1e8973fd77
#
_cell.length_a   1.000
_cell.length_b   1.000
_cell.length_c   1.000
_cell.angle_alpha   90.00
_cell.angle_beta   90.00
_cell.angle_gamma   90.00
#
_symmetry.space_group_name_H-M   'P 1'
#
loop_
_entity.id
_entity.type
_entity.pdbx_description
1 polymer ?
#
loop_
_entity_poly.entity_id
_entity_poly.type
_entity_poly.pdbx_seq_one_letter_code
_entity_poly.pdbx_strand_id
1 'polypeptide(L)'
;WSSGAEARAVAELGFIVVRIDHLGTPLRSKAFHDNYYGNFGDNGLPDHVAALRQLAARYRWIDIDRVGIWGHSGGGFASTDAMLRYPDFYRVAVSSSGNHDNRSYNIYWAEKYQGLLVRDTVRRTDNFTASANQTLAENLRGHLLLMHGDMDDNVHPAMTIQLINALTRANRDYDFIIAPDRPHSLTEPYFIRRRWDYFVRYLAGMEPPRNYEIRRPEGAGVPAADNEPDEDDECDTHWP
;
A
#
# COMPACT_ATOMS: atom_id res chain seq x y z
N TRP A 1 -11.84 -7.56 -11.65
CA TRP A 1 -10.69 -8.44 -11.34
C TRP A 1 -9.56 -8.09 -12.30
N SER A 2 -8.51 -7.44 -11.82
CA SER A 2 -7.31 -7.24 -12.63
C SER A 2 -6.75 -8.62 -13.04
N SER A 3 -6.03 -8.69 -14.15
CA SER A 3 -5.46 -9.94 -14.72
C SER A 3 -4.58 -10.71 -13.72
N GLY A 4 -4.24 -10.12 -12.59
CA GLY A 4 -3.33 -10.70 -11.60
C GLY A 4 -1.90 -10.85 -12.13
N ALA A 5 -1.55 -10.17 -13.22
CA ALA A 5 -0.23 -10.28 -13.85
C ALA A 5 0.90 -10.00 -12.87
N GLU A 6 0.77 -8.95 -12.07
CA GLU A 6 1.74 -8.61 -11.04
C GLU A 6 1.84 -9.67 -9.95
N ALA A 7 0.70 -10.16 -9.45
CA ALA A 7 0.67 -11.21 -8.45
C ALA A 7 1.35 -12.50 -8.97
N ARG A 8 1.11 -12.84 -10.24
CA ARG A 8 1.79 -13.97 -10.89
C ARG A 8 3.29 -13.75 -11.02
N ALA A 9 3.71 -12.54 -11.41
CA ALA A 9 5.14 -12.22 -11.51
C ALA A 9 5.86 -12.33 -10.14
N VAL A 10 5.22 -11.90 -9.07
CA VAL A 10 5.77 -12.07 -7.72
C VAL A 10 5.78 -13.55 -7.30
N ALA A 11 4.77 -14.32 -7.70
CA ALA A 11 4.74 -15.76 -7.43
C ALA A 11 5.86 -16.52 -8.17
N GLU A 12 6.25 -16.11 -9.38
CA GLU A 12 7.40 -16.68 -10.13
C GLU A 12 8.74 -16.46 -9.40
N LEU A 13 8.83 -15.51 -8.47
CA LEU A 13 10.00 -15.34 -7.61
C LEU A 13 10.03 -16.33 -6.43
N GLY A 14 9.06 -17.25 -6.34
CA GLY A 14 8.97 -18.26 -5.30
C GLY A 14 8.12 -17.86 -4.09
N PHE A 15 7.37 -16.76 -4.17
CA PHE A 15 6.47 -16.33 -3.11
C PHE A 15 5.05 -16.90 -3.30
N ILE A 16 4.37 -17.15 -2.18
CA ILE A 16 2.92 -17.38 -2.17
C ILE A 16 2.25 -16.01 -2.13
N VAL A 17 1.46 -15.70 -3.15
CA VAL A 17 0.74 -14.43 -3.24
C VAL A 17 -0.73 -14.64 -2.91
N VAL A 18 -1.24 -13.90 -1.94
CA VAL A 18 -2.63 -13.97 -1.48
C VAL A 18 -3.31 -12.63 -1.72
N ARG A 19 -4.51 -12.69 -2.30
CA ARG A 19 -5.40 -11.53 -2.49
C ARG A 19 -6.73 -11.84 -1.80
N ILE A 20 -7.21 -10.92 -1.00
CA ILE A 20 -8.37 -11.13 -0.12
C ILE A 20 -9.35 -9.99 -0.29
N ASP A 21 -10.61 -10.32 -0.53
CA ASP A 21 -11.73 -9.38 -0.38
C ASP A 21 -12.08 -9.29 1.11
N HIS A 22 -11.59 -8.27 1.76
CA HIS A 22 -11.85 -7.98 3.18
C HIS A 22 -13.10 -7.11 3.38
N LEU A 23 -13.49 -6.91 4.63
CA LEU A 23 -14.50 -5.91 5.00
C LEU A 23 -14.13 -4.54 4.39
N GLY A 24 -15.08 -3.89 3.75
CA GLY A 24 -14.87 -2.67 2.97
C GLY A 24 -14.78 -2.89 1.46
N THR A 25 -14.55 -4.12 0.97
CA THR A 25 -14.56 -4.40 -0.47
C THR A 25 -15.95 -4.22 -1.07
N PRO A 26 -16.08 -3.53 -2.23
CA PRO A 26 -17.38 -3.30 -2.87
C PRO A 26 -18.01 -4.58 -3.46
N LEU A 27 -19.21 -4.45 -4.00
CA LEU A 27 -19.96 -5.52 -4.68
C LEU A 27 -20.41 -6.69 -3.77
N ARG A 28 -20.48 -6.45 -2.47
CA ARG A 28 -21.10 -7.33 -1.49
C ARG A 28 -22.33 -6.65 -0.87
N SER A 29 -22.60 -6.82 0.41
CA SER A 29 -23.68 -6.05 1.06
C SER A 29 -23.22 -4.62 1.38
N LYS A 30 -24.18 -3.68 1.53
CA LYS A 30 -23.87 -2.32 1.96
C LYS A 30 -23.15 -2.31 3.31
N ALA A 31 -23.60 -3.09 4.29
CA ALA A 31 -22.95 -3.18 5.59
C ALA A 31 -21.49 -3.71 5.51
N PHE A 32 -21.21 -4.61 4.57
CA PHE A 32 -19.85 -5.11 4.33
C PHE A 32 -18.99 -4.03 3.70
N HIS A 33 -19.50 -3.32 2.71
CA HIS A 33 -18.78 -2.25 2.01
C HIS A 33 -18.51 -1.05 2.92
N ASP A 34 -19.51 -0.56 3.65
CA ASP A 34 -19.40 0.67 4.45
C ASP A 34 -18.51 0.51 5.71
N ASN A 35 -17.94 -0.67 5.94
CA ASN A 35 -17.13 -0.93 7.14
C ASN A 35 -15.89 -0.02 7.26
N TYR A 36 -15.35 0.45 6.13
CA TYR A 36 -14.21 1.37 6.12
C TYR A 36 -14.58 2.78 6.61
N TYR A 37 -15.83 3.19 6.48
CA TYR A 37 -16.24 4.56 6.74
C TYR A 37 -15.96 4.98 8.18
N GLY A 38 -15.15 6.01 8.34
CA GLY A 38 -14.71 6.52 9.64
C GLY A 38 -13.55 5.76 10.30
N ASN A 39 -13.10 4.64 9.71
CA ASN A 39 -11.98 3.84 10.22
C ASN A 39 -11.07 3.37 9.08
N PHE A 40 -10.65 4.27 8.23
CA PHE A 40 -9.86 3.93 7.04
C PHE A 40 -8.50 3.33 7.39
N GLY A 41 -7.90 3.73 8.51
CA GLY A 41 -6.55 3.29 8.89
C GLY A 41 -6.42 1.79 9.13
N ASP A 42 -7.39 1.17 9.81
CA ASP A 42 -7.32 -0.28 10.13
C ASP A 42 -8.39 -1.10 9.41
N ASN A 43 -8.91 -0.58 8.31
CA ASN A 43 -9.91 -1.29 7.53
C ASN A 43 -9.29 -2.48 6.79
N GLY A 44 -9.85 -3.66 6.98
CA GLY A 44 -9.48 -4.88 6.28
C GLY A 44 -8.15 -5.53 6.71
N LEU A 45 -7.26 -4.84 7.41
CA LEU A 45 -6.00 -5.42 7.89
C LEU A 45 -6.21 -6.57 8.89
N PRO A 46 -7.16 -6.49 9.84
CA PRO A 46 -7.48 -7.63 10.70
C PRO A 46 -7.89 -8.87 9.92
N ASP A 47 -8.67 -8.70 8.84
CA ASP A 47 -9.11 -9.80 7.97
C ASP A 47 -7.93 -10.44 7.23
N HIS A 48 -6.99 -9.62 6.73
CA HIS A 48 -5.76 -10.11 6.10
C HIS A 48 -4.95 -10.97 7.08
N VAL A 49 -4.73 -10.48 8.30
CA VAL A 49 -3.99 -11.21 9.34
C VAL A 49 -4.70 -12.52 9.69
N ALA A 50 -6.01 -12.47 9.89
CA ALA A 50 -6.82 -13.65 10.24
C ALA A 50 -6.80 -14.70 9.10
N ALA A 51 -6.98 -14.27 7.86
CA ALA A 51 -7.00 -15.16 6.70
C ALA A 51 -5.63 -15.83 6.48
N LEU A 52 -4.54 -15.08 6.57
CA LEU A 52 -3.19 -15.62 6.41
C LEU A 52 -2.86 -16.63 7.53
N ARG A 53 -3.26 -16.36 8.77
CA ARG A 53 -3.11 -17.31 9.88
C ARG A 53 -3.92 -18.61 9.66
N GLN A 54 -5.16 -18.49 9.16
CA GLN A 54 -6.00 -19.64 8.83
C GLN A 54 -5.41 -20.47 7.67
N LEU A 55 -4.89 -19.81 6.63
CA LEU A 55 -4.21 -20.47 5.53
C LEU A 55 -2.95 -21.22 6.01
N ALA A 56 -2.12 -20.58 6.84
CA ALA A 56 -0.92 -21.22 7.40
C ALA A 56 -1.25 -22.40 8.33
N ALA A 57 -2.31 -22.31 9.11
CA ALA A 57 -2.77 -23.44 9.92
C ALA A 57 -3.24 -24.62 9.07
N ARG A 58 -3.81 -24.36 7.88
CA ARG A 58 -4.28 -25.38 6.94
C ARG A 58 -3.17 -25.95 6.06
N TYR A 59 -2.21 -25.10 5.67
CA TYR A 59 -1.17 -25.45 4.70
C TYR A 59 0.21 -25.26 5.32
N ARG A 60 0.86 -26.35 5.74
CA ARG A 60 2.14 -26.36 6.48
C ARG A 60 3.33 -25.79 5.70
N TRP A 61 3.21 -25.61 4.40
CA TRP A 61 4.24 -25.02 3.54
C TRP A 61 4.17 -23.48 3.49
N ILE A 62 3.18 -22.85 4.14
CA ILE A 62 3.11 -21.41 4.31
C ILE A 62 3.91 -21.01 5.54
N ASP A 63 4.95 -20.20 5.33
CA ASP A 63 5.74 -19.61 6.41
C ASP A 63 5.09 -18.29 6.87
N ILE A 64 4.35 -18.36 7.96
CA ILE A 64 3.62 -17.22 8.52
C ILE A 64 4.53 -16.21 9.24
N ASP A 65 5.79 -16.56 9.50
CA ASP A 65 6.75 -15.64 10.12
C ASP A 65 7.45 -14.75 9.07
N ARG A 66 7.21 -15.03 7.79
CA ARG A 66 7.73 -14.25 6.65
C ARG A 66 6.61 -13.71 5.78
N VAL A 67 5.89 -12.72 6.29
CA VAL A 67 4.79 -12.06 5.56
C VAL A 67 5.25 -10.69 5.08
N GLY A 68 5.00 -10.43 3.79
CA GLY A 68 5.22 -9.13 3.17
C GLY A 68 3.92 -8.56 2.58
N ILE A 69 3.91 -7.26 2.34
CA ILE A 69 2.77 -6.55 1.75
C ILE A 69 3.27 -5.46 0.80
N TRP A 70 2.53 -5.19 -0.26
CA TRP A 70 2.81 -4.04 -1.13
C TRP A 70 1.54 -3.41 -1.66
N GLY A 71 1.66 -2.17 -2.07
CA GLY A 71 0.57 -1.46 -2.70
C GLY A 71 1.00 -0.12 -3.29
N HIS A 72 0.08 0.44 -4.05
CA HIS A 72 0.23 1.75 -4.70
C HIS A 72 -0.93 2.65 -4.24
N SER A 73 -0.69 3.97 -4.14
CA SER A 73 -1.72 4.96 -3.78
C SER A 73 -2.37 4.63 -2.42
N GLY A 74 -3.69 4.47 -2.35
CA GLY A 74 -4.38 3.95 -1.15
C GLY A 74 -3.83 2.60 -0.67
N GLY A 75 -3.37 1.73 -1.59
CA GLY A 75 -2.66 0.49 -1.26
C GLY A 75 -1.26 0.75 -0.69
N GLY A 76 -0.59 1.82 -1.10
CA GLY A 76 0.67 2.28 -0.50
C GLY A 76 0.48 2.75 0.93
N PHE A 77 -0.59 3.52 1.18
CA PHE A 77 -1.03 3.85 2.53
C PHE A 77 -1.25 2.59 3.36
N ALA A 78 -2.10 1.67 2.88
CA ALA A 78 -2.48 0.45 3.60
C ALA A 78 -1.28 -0.48 3.86
N SER A 79 -0.31 -0.58 2.93
CA SER A 79 0.90 -1.39 3.11
C SER A 79 1.78 -0.86 4.24
N THR A 80 1.92 0.47 4.32
CA THR A 80 2.64 1.12 5.42
C THR A 80 1.88 0.98 6.73
N ASP A 81 0.57 1.22 6.72
CA ASP A 81 -0.29 1.12 7.90
C ASP A 81 -0.27 -0.31 8.49
N ALA A 82 -0.32 -1.34 7.62
CA ALA A 82 -0.19 -2.73 8.01
C ALA A 82 1.12 -3.00 8.77
N MET A 83 2.24 -2.48 8.26
CA MET A 83 3.56 -2.62 8.89
C MET A 83 3.62 -1.93 10.26
N LEU A 84 2.96 -0.77 10.40
CA LEU A 84 2.98 0.03 11.62
C LEU A 84 1.97 -0.44 12.67
N ARG A 85 0.82 -1.01 12.25
CA ARG A 85 -0.19 -1.55 13.18
C ARG A 85 0.08 -2.98 13.59
N TYR A 86 0.68 -3.78 12.70
CA TYR A 86 0.97 -5.19 12.92
C TYR A 86 2.48 -5.48 12.76
N PRO A 87 3.35 -4.79 13.53
CA PRO A 87 4.81 -4.84 13.37
C PRO A 87 5.41 -6.22 13.67
N ASP A 88 4.71 -7.05 14.42
CA ASP A 88 5.13 -8.42 14.73
C ASP A 88 4.65 -9.43 13.67
N PHE A 89 3.79 -9.01 12.74
CA PHE A 89 3.22 -9.86 11.71
C PHE A 89 3.87 -9.62 10.33
N TYR A 90 3.92 -8.36 9.88
CA TYR A 90 4.53 -8.01 8.61
C TYR A 90 6.03 -7.75 8.77
N ARG A 91 6.84 -8.40 7.92
CA ARG A 91 8.31 -8.26 7.93
C ARG A 91 8.82 -7.30 6.90
N VAL A 92 8.14 -7.20 5.76
CA VAL A 92 8.54 -6.35 4.62
C VAL A 92 7.32 -5.64 4.07
N ALA A 93 7.42 -4.33 3.88
CA ALA A 93 6.42 -3.58 3.14
C ALA A 93 7.06 -2.75 2.03
N VAL A 94 6.38 -2.67 0.88
CA VAL A 94 6.73 -1.76 -0.20
C VAL A 94 5.53 -0.88 -0.50
N SER A 95 5.69 0.41 -0.29
CA SER A 95 4.67 1.44 -0.47
C SER A 95 5.05 2.35 -1.62
N SER A 96 4.18 2.47 -2.60
CA SER A 96 4.36 3.38 -3.73
C SER A 96 3.29 4.46 -3.70
N SER A 97 3.70 5.73 -3.76
CA SER A 97 2.83 6.92 -3.87
C SER A 97 1.67 6.95 -2.85
N GLY A 98 1.94 6.55 -1.60
CA GLY A 98 0.91 6.40 -0.57
C GLY A 98 0.44 7.73 0.01
N ASN A 99 -0.88 7.89 0.16
CA ASN A 99 -1.51 9.04 0.83
C ASN A 99 -1.48 8.90 2.36
N HIS A 100 -0.29 8.94 2.93
CA HIS A 100 -0.01 8.61 4.34
C HIS A 100 -0.70 9.51 5.38
N ASP A 101 -1.26 10.65 4.95
CA ASP A 101 -1.98 11.59 5.80
C ASP A 101 -3.15 12.24 5.06
N ASN A 102 -4.33 11.71 5.24
CA ASN A 102 -5.53 12.20 4.58
C ASN A 102 -5.99 13.61 5.03
N ARG A 103 -5.34 14.23 6.02
CA ARG A 103 -5.55 15.65 6.37
C ARG A 103 -5.00 16.59 5.30
N SER A 104 -4.06 16.12 4.51
CA SER A 104 -3.41 16.88 3.42
C SER A 104 -3.68 16.29 2.04
N TYR A 105 -4.63 15.38 1.93
CA TYR A 105 -5.05 14.77 0.66
C TYR A 105 -6.33 15.43 0.12
N ASN A 106 -6.75 15.02 -1.07
CA ASN A 106 -8.00 15.43 -1.70
C ASN A 106 -9.19 15.21 -0.77
N ILE A 107 -9.92 16.29 -0.47
CA ILE A 107 -11.00 16.27 0.52
C ILE A 107 -12.15 15.35 0.10
N TYR A 108 -12.48 15.27 -1.19
CA TYR A 108 -13.56 14.40 -1.68
C TYR A 108 -13.26 12.94 -1.40
N TRP A 109 -12.02 12.51 -1.65
CA TRP A 109 -11.57 11.16 -1.34
C TRP A 109 -11.50 10.94 0.17
N ALA A 110 -10.91 11.88 0.88
CA ALA A 110 -10.73 11.77 2.33
C ALA A 110 -12.08 11.68 3.06
N GLU A 111 -13.07 12.51 2.73
CA GLU A 111 -14.40 12.47 3.33
C GLU A 111 -15.21 11.24 2.89
N LYS A 112 -15.04 10.76 1.64
CA LYS A 112 -15.72 9.55 1.15
C LYS A 112 -15.34 8.33 1.98
N TYR A 113 -14.07 8.17 2.34
CA TYR A 113 -13.57 6.98 3.02
C TYR A 113 -13.43 7.16 4.54
N GLN A 114 -12.97 8.31 5.00
CA GLN A 114 -12.74 8.59 6.42
C GLN A 114 -13.96 9.24 7.10
N GLY A 115 -14.91 9.76 6.31
CA GLY A 115 -16.04 10.54 6.81
C GLY A 115 -15.65 11.96 7.20
N LEU A 116 -16.59 12.67 7.83
CA LEU A 116 -16.33 14.03 8.33
C LEU A 116 -15.37 13.99 9.52
N LEU A 117 -14.72 15.13 9.78
CA LEU A 117 -13.84 15.28 10.92
C LEU A 117 -14.61 15.08 12.25
N VAL A 118 -14.26 14.04 12.98
CA VAL A 118 -14.81 13.74 14.33
C VAL A 118 -13.70 13.85 15.35
N ARG A 119 -13.86 14.77 16.30
CA ARG A 119 -12.89 14.99 17.39
C ARG A 119 -13.19 14.08 18.58
N ASP A 120 -12.20 13.33 19.01
CA ASP A 120 -12.20 12.62 20.30
C ASP A 120 -11.56 13.53 21.37
N THR A 121 -12.42 14.18 22.15
CA THR A 121 -11.97 15.10 23.21
C THR A 121 -11.32 14.38 24.40
N VAL A 122 -11.62 13.09 24.59
CA VAL A 122 -11.04 12.26 25.67
C VAL A 122 -9.62 11.86 25.31
N ARG A 123 -9.41 11.34 24.10
CA ARG A 123 -8.08 10.97 23.59
C ARG A 123 -7.28 12.13 23.02
N ARG A 124 -7.90 13.32 22.92
CA ARG A 124 -7.30 14.54 22.34
C ARG A 124 -6.78 14.31 20.92
N THR A 125 -7.55 13.60 20.11
CA THR A 125 -7.24 13.28 18.72
C THR A 125 -8.49 13.44 17.84
N ASP A 126 -8.39 13.11 16.58
CA ASP A 126 -9.50 13.04 15.65
C ASP A 126 -9.33 11.80 14.73
N ASN A 127 -10.37 11.43 13.99
CA ASN A 127 -10.35 10.26 13.13
C ASN A 127 -9.29 10.35 12.01
N PHE A 128 -8.98 11.53 11.49
CA PHE A 128 -7.93 11.70 10.49
C PHE A 128 -6.54 11.54 11.09
N THR A 129 -6.27 12.19 12.21
CA THR A 129 -5.00 12.05 12.94
C THR A 129 -4.76 10.60 13.39
N ALA A 130 -5.79 9.93 13.88
CA ALA A 130 -5.69 8.53 14.33
C ALA A 130 -5.41 7.55 13.18
N SER A 131 -5.74 7.92 11.94
CA SER A 131 -5.51 7.10 10.74
C SER A 131 -4.21 7.47 10.01
N ALA A 132 -3.52 8.54 10.38
CA ALA A 132 -2.32 8.99 9.69
C ALA A 132 -1.10 8.12 10.06
N ASN A 133 -0.41 7.57 9.05
CA ASN A 133 0.71 6.65 9.24
C ASN A 133 1.85 7.25 10.06
N GLN A 134 2.12 8.53 9.93
CA GLN A 134 3.19 9.18 10.71
C GLN A 134 2.96 9.18 12.21
N THR A 135 1.72 9.02 12.68
CA THR A 135 1.42 8.91 14.12
C THR A 135 1.81 7.56 14.72
N LEU A 136 2.06 6.58 13.85
CA LEU A 136 2.44 5.21 14.20
C LEU A 136 3.91 4.91 13.91
N ALA A 137 4.70 5.90 13.48
CA ALA A 137 6.07 5.71 13.00
C ALA A 137 6.98 4.96 14.00
N GLU A 138 6.80 5.16 15.30
CA GLU A 138 7.57 4.49 16.35
C GLU A 138 7.40 2.97 16.37
N ASN A 139 6.34 2.45 15.78
CA ASN A 139 6.04 1.02 15.78
C ASN A 139 6.82 0.25 14.70
N LEU A 140 7.47 0.91 13.75
CA LEU A 140 8.18 0.23 12.66
C LEU A 140 9.25 -0.72 13.21
N ARG A 141 9.20 -2.00 12.80
CA ARG A 141 10.15 -3.05 13.20
C ARG A 141 10.77 -3.82 12.04
N GLY A 142 10.07 -3.90 10.91
CA GLY A 142 10.53 -4.62 9.73
C GLY A 142 11.18 -3.70 8.69
N HIS A 143 11.25 -4.16 7.45
CA HIS A 143 11.86 -3.43 6.33
C HIS A 143 10.78 -2.71 5.53
N LEU A 144 10.89 -1.39 5.44
CA LEU A 144 9.96 -0.53 4.71
C LEU A 144 10.67 0.17 3.56
N LEU A 145 10.21 -0.09 2.33
CA LEU A 145 10.58 0.68 1.15
C LEU A 145 9.45 1.64 0.79
N LEU A 146 9.76 2.92 0.76
CA LEU A 146 8.90 3.98 0.25
C LEU A 146 9.38 4.39 -1.15
N MET A 147 8.45 4.52 -2.11
CA MET A 147 8.75 5.04 -3.45
C MET A 147 7.73 6.12 -3.78
N HIS A 148 8.16 7.23 -4.38
CA HIS A 148 7.25 8.32 -4.75
C HIS A 148 7.78 9.09 -5.96
N GLY A 149 6.90 9.44 -6.91
CA GLY A 149 7.19 10.35 -8.00
C GLY A 149 7.26 11.80 -7.50
N ASP A 150 8.27 12.55 -7.92
CA ASP A 150 8.38 13.96 -7.48
C ASP A 150 7.39 14.90 -8.18
N MET A 151 6.84 14.47 -9.33
CA MET A 151 5.80 15.17 -10.10
C MET A 151 4.39 14.59 -9.87
N ASP A 152 4.19 13.87 -8.75
CA ASP A 152 2.88 13.32 -8.38
C ASP A 152 1.91 14.46 -8.03
N ASP A 153 0.94 14.69 -8.91
CA ASP A 153 -0.09 15.72 -8.78
C ASP A 153 -1.40 15.19 -8.16
N ASN A 154 -1.51 13.86 -8.00
CA ASN A 154 -2.61 13.21 -7.31
C ASN A 154 -2.32 13.11 -5.81
N VAL A 155 -1.31 12.31 -5.41
CA VAL A 155 -0.87 12.19 -4.02
C VAL A 155 0.43 12.97 -3.85
N HIS A 156 0.34 14.17 -3.28
CA HIS A 156 1.50 15.04 -3.18
C HIS A 156 2.67 14.40 -2.42
N PRO A 157 3.90 14.41 -2.97
CA PRO A 157 5.07 13.75 -2.36
C PRO A 157 5.37 14.18 -0.92
N ALA A 158 4.93 15.39 -0.53
CA ALA A 158 5.07 15.87 0.83
C ALA A 158 4.46 14.94 1.89
N MET A 159 3.44 14.13 1.54
CA MET A 159 2.87 13.16 2.49
C MET A 159 3.88 12.07 2.85
N THR A 160 4.62 11.55 1.86
CA THR A 160 5.71 10.61 2.11
C THR A 160 6.86 11.27 2.86
N ILE A 161 7.21 12.52 2.54
CA ILE A 161 8.26 13.26 3.27
C ILE A 161 7.87 13.50 4.74
N GLN A 162 6.60 13.75 5.04
CA GLN A 162 6.11 13.86 6.42
C GLN A 162 6.23 12.54 7.18
N LEU A 163 5.90 11.40 6.54
CA LEU A 163 6.12 10.08 7.12
C LEU A 163 7.61 9.82 7.38
N ILE A 164 8.47 10.10 6.41
CA ILE A 164 9.94 10.00 6.53
C ILE A 164 10.45 10.81 7.72
N ASN A 165 9.98 12.06 7.88
CA ASN A 165 10.33 12.89 9.04
C ASN A 165 9.91 12.25 10.37
N ALA A 166 8.72 11.63 10.43
CA ALA A 166 8.25 10.95 11.62
C ALA A 166 9.10 9.69 11.93
N LEU A 167 9.41 8.88 10.92
CA LEU A 167 10.29 7.71 11.06
C LEU A 167 11.69 8.10 11.53
N THR A 168 12.26 9.16 10.95
CA THR A 168 13.57 9.70 11.35
C THR A 168 13.57 10.16 12.82
N ARG A 169 12.53 10.88 13.23
CA ARG A 169 12.39 11.31 14.65
C ARG A 169 12.22 10.14 15.60
N ALA A 170 11.54 9.08 15.16
CA ALA A 170 11.38 7.85 15.92
C ALA A 170 12.62 6.95 15.89
N ASN A 171 13.68 7.35 15.21
CA ASN A 171 14.91 6.57 15.00
C ASN A 171 14.62 5.18 14.39
N ARG A 172 13.81 5.16 13.30
CA ARG A 172 13.46 3.94 12.57
C ARG A 172 14.10 3.93 11.20
N ASP A 173 14.66 2.78 10.84
CA ASP A 173 15.28 2.57 9.55
C ASP A 173 14.22 2.36 8.47
N TYR A 174 14.42 2.99 7.32
CA TYR A 174 13.58 2.87 6.12
C TYR A 174 14.44 3.06 4.88
N ASP A 175 13.96 2.56 3.75
CA ASP A 175 14.53 2.85 2.44
C ASP A 175 13.58 3.78 1.68
N PHE A 176 14.13 4.73 0.92
CA PHE A 176 13.34 5.66 0.12
C PHE A 176 13.90 5.84 -1.28
N ILE A 177 13.03 5.78 -2.27
CA ILE A 177 13.33 6.11 -3.67
C ILE A 177 12.43 7.25 -4.10
N ILE A 178 13.01 8.43 -4.30
CA ILE A 178 12.34 9.49 -5.06
C ILE A 178 12.53 9.20 -6.56
N ALA A 179 11.46 9.27 -7.32
CA ALA A 179 11.45 9.03 -8.76
C ALA A 179 11.36 10.37 -9.50
N PRO A 180 12.51 10.94 -9.98
CA PRO A 180 12.51 12.23 -10.65
C PRO A 180 11.73 12.19 -11.96
N ASP A 181 10.99 13.28 -12.23
CA ASP A 181 10.16 13.45 -13.43
C ASP A 181 9.11 12.35 -13.60
N ARG A 182 8.57 11.84 -12.47
CA ARG A 182 7.53 10.81 -12.50
C ARG A 182 6.25 11.25 -11.80
N PRO A 183 5.10 10.99 -12.46
CA PRO A 183 3.78 11.26 -11.90
C PRO A 183 3.40 10.22 -10.84
N HIS A 184 2.10 10.12 -10.54
CA HIS A 184 1.56 9.22 -9.52
C HIS A 184 1.94 7.74 -9.72
N SER A 185 1.90 7.23 -10.96
CA SER A 185 2.15 5.82 -11.26
C SER A 185 3.62 5.55 -11.58
N LEU A 186 4.24 4.62 -10.85
CA LEU A 186 5.61 4.14 -11.05
C LEU A 186 5.59 2.76 -11.73
N THR A 187 5.33 2.74 -13.04
CA THR A 187 5.12 1.50 -13.82
C THR A 187 6.35 1.02 -14.58
N GLU A 188 7.45 1.76 -14.54
CA GLU A 188 8.66 1.39 -15.25
C GLU A 188 9.32 0.14 -14.66
N PRO A 189 10.00 -0.66 -15.50
CA PRO A 189 10.68 -1.88 -15.09
C PRO A 189 11.65 -1.68 -13.92
N TYR A 190 12.26 -0.50 -13.81
CA TYR A 190 13.14 -0.16 -12.69
C TYR A 190 12.43 -0.24 -11.34
N PHE A 191 11.26 0.41 -11.17
CA PHE A 191 10.53 0.44 -9.90
C PHE A 191 9.92 -0.92 -9.58
N ILE A 192 9.41 -1.64 -10.60
CA ILE A 192 8.93 -3.02 -10.47
C ILE A 192 10.06 -3.91 -9.94
N ARG A 193 11.24 -3.84 -10.57
CA ARG A 193 12.41 -4.59 -10.13
C ARG A 193 12.83 -4.24 -8.69
N ARG A 194 12.86 -2.95 -8.33
CA ARG A 194 13.25 -2.53 -6.97
C ARG A 194 12.32 -3.08 -5.90
N ARG A 195 11.03 -3.20 -6.19
CA ARG A 195 10.06 -3.88 -5.32
C ARG A 195 10.36 -5.37 -5.21
N TRP A 196 10.62 -6.06 -6.33
CA TRP A 196 10.98 -7.48 -6.33
C TRP A 196 12.29 -7.73 -5.58
N ASP A 197 13.32 -6.95 -5.86
CA ASP A 197 14.62 -7.01 -5.16
C ASP A 197 14.46 -6.88 -3.65
N TYR A 198 13.53 -6.02 -3.21
CA TYR A 198 13.29 -5.78 -1.80
C TYR A 198 12.68 -7.00 -1.10
N PHE A 199 11.69 -7.65 -1.72
CA PHE A 199 11.15 -8.90 -1.23
C PHE A 199 12.15 -10.04 -1.28
N VAL A 200 12.90 -10.18 -2.36
CA VAL A 200 13.94 -11.23 -2.48
C VAL A 200 14.98 -11.07 -1.38
N ARG A 201 15.42 -9.85 -1.11
CA ARG A 201 16.43 -9.58 -0.09
C ARG A 201 15.90 -9.83 1.32
N TYR A 202 14.82 -9.19 1.69
CA TYR A 202 14.40 -9.10 3.09
C TYR A 202 13.33 -10.13 3.49
N LEU A 203 12.62 -10.73 2.54
CA LEU A 203 11.62 -11.76 2.84
C LEU A 203 12.13 -13.16 2.49
N ALA A 204 12.78 -13.33 1.34
CA ALA A 204 13.38 -14.61 0.97
C ALA A 204 14.80 -14.80 1.56
N GLY A 205 15.46 -13.72 2.00
CA GLY A 205 16.82 -13.78 2.55
C GLY A 205 17.92 -14.07 1.51
N MET A 206 17.67 -13.68 0.25
CA MET A 206 18.60 -13.90 -0.87
C MET A 206 19.06 -12.58 -1.47
N GLU A 207 20.28 -12.53 -2.02
CA GLU A 207 20.74 -11.37 -2.76
C GLU A 207 20.17 -11.37 -4.18
N PRO A 208 19.37 -10.34 -4.56
CA PRO A 208 18.88 -10.21 -5.91
C PRO A 208 20.02 -9.87 -6.88
N PRO A 209 19.91 -10.27 -8.17
CA PRO A 209 20.90 -9.92 -9.19
C PRO A 209 20.99 -8.40 -9.35
N ARG A 210 22.22 -7.86 -9.37
CA ARG A 210 22.44 -6.43 -9.60
C ARG A 210 22.10 -6.06 -11.02
N ASN A 211 21.40 -4.91 -11.20
CA ASN A 211 21.08 -4.33 -12.51
C ASN A 211 20.31 -5.30 -13.43
N TYR A 212 19.51 -6.19 -12.85
CA TYR A 212 18.67 -7.10 -13.62
C TYR A 212 17.72 -6.30 -14.52
N GLU A 213 17.66 -6.66 -15.80
CA GLU A 213 16.73 -6.08 -16.76
C GLU A 213 15.51 -6.97 -16.92
N ILE A 214 14.33 -6.41 -16.60
CA ILE A 214 13.06 -7.09 -16.89
C ILE A 214 12.87 -7.04 -18.41
N ARG A 215 13.01 -8.18 -19.07
CA ARG A 215 12.78 -8.31 -20.53
C ARG A 215 11.31 -8.61 -20.79
N ARG A 216 10.70 -7.84 -21.68
CA ARG A 216 9.39 -8.20 -22.23
C ARG A 216 9.58 -9.33 -23.23
N PRO A 217 8.67 -10.33 -23.29
CA PRO A 217 8.70 -11.30 -24.38
C PRO A 217 8.63 -10.59 -25.73
N GLU A 218 9.43 -11.02 -26.70
CA GLU A 218 9.33 -10.53 -28.08
C GLU A 218 7.91 -10.77 -28.57
N GLY A 219 7.26 -9.73 -29.11
CA GLY A 219 5.88 -9.79 -29.60
C GLY A 219 4.80 -9.48 -28.54
N ALA A 220 5.14 -9.25 -27.30
CA ALA A 220 4.20 -8.63 -26.36
C ALA A 220 3.99 -7.18 -26.80
N GLY A 221 2.82 -6.89 -27.37
CA GLY A 221 2.43 -5.51 -27.69
C GLY A 221 2.68 -4.62 -26.50
N VAL A 222 3.11 -3.38 -26.75
CA VAL A 222 3.15 -2.35 -25.69
C VAL A 222 1.73 -2.30 -25.14
N PRO A 223 1.49 -2.59 -23.86
CA PRO A 223 0.22 -2.23 -23.29
C PRO A 223 0.07 -0.74 -23.59
N ALA A 224 -1.05 -0.32 -24.17
CA ALA A 224 -1.39 1.08 -24.17
C ALA A 224 -1.06 1.55 -22.75
N ALA A 225 -0.33 2.65 -22.63
CA ALA A 225 -0.15 3.28 -21.32
C ALA A 225 -1.54 3.25 -20.73
N ASP A 226 -1.69 2.56 -19.58
CA ASP A 226 -2.97 2.48 -18.93
C ASP A 226 -3.32 3.91 -18.50
N ASN A 227 -3.82 4.68 -19.47
CA ASN A 227 -4.73 5.76 -19.27
C ASN A 227 -6.08 5.10 -18.97
N GLU A 228 -6.11 4.21 -17.97
CA GLU A 228 -7.34 4.06 -17.24
C GLU A 228 -7.54 5.43 -16.60
N PRO A 229 -8.58 6.20 -17.03
CA PRO A 229 -8.98 7.35 -16.26
C PRO A 229 -9.14 6.81 -14.84
N ASP A 230 -8.52 7.49 -13.88
CA ASP A 230 -8.76 7.19 -12.47
C ASP A 230 -10.26 6.99 -12.34
N GLU A 231 -10.71 5.80 -11.95
CA GLU A 231 -12.14 5.48 -11.82
C GLU A 231 -12.86 6.44 -10.85
N ASP A 232 -12.12 7.37 -10.27
CA ASP A 232 -12.58 8.44 -9.41
C ASP A 232 -13.02 9.72 -10.16
N ASP A 233 -12.77 9.84 -11.50
CA ASP A 233 -13.15 11.03 -12.29
C ASP A 233 -14.53 10.92 -12.98
N GLU A 234 -15.23 9.81 -12.90
CA GLU A 234 -16.65 9.77 -13.23
C GLU A 234 -17.50 10.40 -12.11
N CYS A 235 -17.31 11.69 -11.93
CA CYS A 235 -18.31 12.53 -11.30
C CYS A 235 -19.48 12.62 -12.28
N ASP A 236 -20.45 11.78 -12.06
CA ASP A 236 -21.73 11.71 -12.78
C ASP A 236 -22.38 13.11 -12.79
N THR A 237 -22.27 13.82 -13.92
CA THR A 237 -22.90 15.12 -14.16
C THR A 237 -24.37 14.91 -14.58
N HIS A 238 -25.13 14.08 -13.86
CA HIS A 238 -26.55 13.96 -14.05
C HIS A 238 -27.30 14.17 -12.73
N TRP A 239 -27.54 15.44 -12.43
CA TRP A 239 -28.66 15.86 -11.60
C TRP A 239 -29.73 16.47 -12.49
N PRO A 240 -31.00 16.05 -12.37
CA PRO A 240 -32.11 16.75 -12.99
C PRO A 240 -32.42 18.09 -12.30
#